data_f1cb7c26e1fe967d1403b29923c5a0b4
#
_entry.id   f1cb7c26e1fe967d1403b29923c5a0b4
#
_cell.length_a   1.000
_cell.length_b   1.000
_cell.length_c   1.000
_cell.angle_alpha   90.00
_cell.angle_beta   90.00
_cell.angle_gamma   90.00
#
_symmetry.space_group_name_H-M   'P 1'
#
loop_
_entity.id
_entity.type
_entity.pdbx_description
1 polymer ?
#
loop_
_entity_poly.entity_id
_entity_poly.type
_entity_poly.pdbx_seq_one_letter_code
_entity_poly.pdbx_strand_id
1 'polypeptide(L)'
;IKELSEQEIVEISLIENIQREDLNPIEEAMAFKRLLEEFHLKQDEVAERVSKSRTAVTNVMRLLKLEKEVQQMLIDEMITAGHARALLAITDRDTQIQIANKIFDEKLSVRETEKLVKSILKPKKEKTVMKDSAEDAIYESLEEKMKGIMGTKVTINRKKNDKGRIEIEYYSKNELERIIDLFESIK
;
A
#
# COMPACT_ATOMS: atom_id res chain seq x y z
N ILE A 1 9.23 -52.78 -0.59
CA ILE A 1 9.87 -51.78 0.25
C ILE A 1 10.77 -51.00 -0.70
N LYS A 2 10.48 -49.72 -0.92
CA LYS A 2 11.31 -48.84 -1.75
C LYS A 2 12.41 -48.30 -0.81
N GLU A 3 13.66 -48.56 -1.09
CA GLU A 3 14.76 -47.89 -0.41
C GLU A 3 14.79 -46.46 -0.87
N LEU A 4 14.55 -45.52 0.06
CA LEU A 4 14.59 -44.08 -0.19
C LEU A 4 16.05 -43.62 -0.06
N SER A 5 16.46 -42.72 -0.93
CA SER A 5 17.74 -42.03 -0.77
C SER A 5 17.69 -41.09 0.44
N GLU A 6 18.85 -40.74 0.99
CA GLU A 6 18.93 -39.77 2.09
C GLU A 6 18.23 -38.42 1.72
N GLN A 7 18.35 -38.01 0.48
CA GLN A 7 17.71 -36.80 -0.03
C GLN A 7 16.18 -36.91 -0.05
N GLU A 8 15.61 -38.05 -0.48
CA GLU A 8 14.17 -38.30 -0.46
C GLU A 8 13.63 -38.34 0.98
N ILE A 9 14.40 -38.88 1.93
CA ILE A 9 14.01 -38.88 3.35
C ILE A 9 13.92 -37.44 3.90
N VAL A 10 14.92 -36.61 3.62
CA VAL A 10 14.92 -35.18 4.06
C VAL A 10 13.79 -34.40 3.40
N GLU A 11 13.53 -34.65 2.12
CA GLU A 11 12.42 -34.02 1.41
C GLU A 11 11.06 -34.36 2.03
N ILE A 12 10.79 -35.65 2.27
CA ILE A 12 9.54 -36.11 2.90
C ILE A 12 9.40 -35.53 4.30
N SER A 13 10.47 -35.50 5.09
CA SER A 13 10.45 -34.90 6.42
C SER A 13 10.17 -33.39 6.39
N LEU A 14 10.71 -32.67 5.40
CA LEU A 14 10.43 -31.24 5.22
C LEU A 14 8.97 -30.99 4.83
N ILE A 15 8.42 -31.84 3.94
CA ILE A 15 7.01 -31.75 3.53
C ILE A 15 6.09 -32.05 4.72
N GLU A 16 6.39 -33.09 5.52
CA GLU A 16 5.64 -33.41 6.74
C GLU A 16 5.64 -32.20 7.69
N ASN A 17 6.80 -31.59 7.92
CA ASN A 17 6.93 -30.44 8.79
C ASN A 17 6.11 -29.23 8.27
N ILE A 18 6.05 -29.01 6.95
CA ILE A 18 5.22 -27.94 6.33
C ILE A 18 3.72 -28.20 6.54
N GLN A 19 3.29 -29.46 6.65
CA GLN A 19 1.88 -29.81 6.85
C GLN A 19 1.43 -29.64 8.32
N ARG A 20 2.32 -29.28 9.23
CA ARG A 20 1.97 -28.95 10.62
C ARG A 20 1.21 -27.62 10.67
N GLU A 21 0.28 -27.51 11.61
CA GLU A 21 -0.61 -26.34 11.73
C GLU A 21 0.06 -25.11 12.40
N ASP A 22 1.27 -25.27 12.93
CA ASP A 22 1.94 -24.30 13.82
C ASP A 22 3.05 -23.47 13.14
N LEU A 23 3.26 -23.61 11.84
CA LEU A 23 4.24 -22.78 11.12
C LEU A 23 3.75 -21.34 10.94
N ASN A 24 4.60 -20.39 11.29
CA ASN A 24 4.33 -19.01 10.92
C ASN A 24 4.53 -18.79 9.39
N PRO A 25 3.92 -17.74 8.80
CA PRO A 25 3.99 -17.53 7.35
C PRO A 25 5.41 -17.35 6.78
N ILE A 26 6.38 -16.91 7.58
CA ILE A 26 7.77 -16.74 7.14
C ILE A 26 8.50 -18.10 7.16
N GLU A 27 8.28 -18.92 8.18
CA GLU A 27 8.81 -20.30 8.23
C GLU A 27 8.28 -21.13 7.07
N GLU A 28 6.98 -21.03 6.79
CA GLU A 28 6.36 -21.70 5.64
C GLU A 28 7.00 -21.25 4.33
N ALA A 29 7.24 -19.94 4.17
CA ALA A 29 7.89 -19.39 2.99
C ALA A 29 9.34 -19.88 2.83
N MET A 30 10.09 -19.98 3.93
CA MET A 30 11.44 -20.52 3.94
C MET A 30 11.47 -22.01 3.57
N ALA A 31 10.52 -22.79 4.08
CA ALA A 31 10.41 -24.22 3.77
C ALA A 31 10.08 -24.43 2.27
N PHE A 32 9.17 -23.64 1.69
CA PHE A 32 8.92 -23.68 0.24
C PHE A 32 10.15 -23.28 -0.57
N LYS A 33 10.88 -22.28 -0.13
CA LYS A 33 12.12 -21.86 -0.78
C LYS A 33 13.15 -22.99 -0.78
N ARG A 34 13.32 -23.70 0.33
CA ARG A 34 14.19 -24.85 0.43
C ARG A 34 13.80 -25.98 -0.54
N LEU A 35 12.50 -26.30 -0.64
CA LEU A 35 12.03 -27.31 -1.60
C LEU A 35 12.37 -26.95 -3.05
N LEU A 36 12.31 -25.67 -3.43
CA LEU A 36 12.68 -25.21 -4.77
C LEU A 36 14.19 -25.24 -5.01
N GLU A 37 15.00 -24.77 -4.04
CA GLU A 37 16.43 -24.55 -4.22
C GLU A 37 17.25 -25.82 -3.97
N GLU A 38 16.97 -26.57 -2.90
CA GLU A 38 17.73 -27.75 -2.50
C GLU A 38 17.28 -29.02 -3.25
N PHE A 39 15.97 -29.14 -3.51
CA PHE A 39 15.40 -30.30 -4.17
C PHE A 39 15.04 -30.06 -5.64
N HIS A 40 15.34 -28.86 -6.17
CA HIS A 40 15.11 -28.47 -7.56
C HIS A 40 13.67 -28.66 -8.05
N LEU A 41 12.69 -28.60 -7.14
CA LEU A 41 11.28 -28.73 -7.47
C LEU A 41 10.76 -27.48 -8.16
N LYS A 42 9.77 -27.65 -9.03
CA LYS A 42 9.01 -26.51 -9.58
C LYS A 42 7.90 -26.10 -8.59
N GLN A 43 7.44 -24.86 -8.71
CA GLN A 43 6.37 -24.34 -7.85
C GLN A 43 5.08 -25.18 -7.92
N ASP A 44 4.77 -25.75 -9.08
CA ASP A 44 3.61 -26.63 -9.25
C ASP A 44 3.80 -27.94 -8.48
N GLU A 45 5.00 -28.52 -8.51
CA GLU A 45 5.35 -29.76 -7.81
C GLU A 45 5.33 -29.54 -6.28
N VAL A 46 5.85 -28.40 -5.80
CA VAL A 46 5.75 -28.02 -4.38
C VAL A 46 4.29 -27.90 -3.97
N ALA A 47 3.47 -27.19 -4.75
CA ALA A 47 2.05 -26.99 -4.46
C ALA A 47 1.29 -28.31 -4.34
N GLU A 48 1.53 -29.27 -5.25
CA GLU A 48 0.94 -30.59 -5.23
C GLU A 48 1.34 -31.37 -3.96
N ARG A 49 2.64 -31.38 -3.62
CA ARG A 49 3.18 -32.13 -2.48
C ARG A 49 2.71 -31.60 -1.13
N VAL A 50 2.51 -30.28 -1.01
CA VAL A 50 2.02 -29.66 0.23
C VAL A 50 0.50 -29.48 0.24
N SER A 51 -0.23 -30.02 -0.76
CA SER A 51 -1.68 -29.93 -0.88
C SER A 51 -2.23 -28.50 -0.89
N LYS A 52 -1.46 -27.57 -1.51
CA LYS A 52 -1.85 -26.15 -1.66
C LYS A 52 -1.94 -25.76 -3.14
N SER A 53 -2.60 -24.65 -3.43
CA SER A 53 -2.57 -24.12 -4.80
C SER A 53 -1.22 -23.47 -5.11
N ARG A 54 -0.78 -23.51 -6.38
CA ARG A 54 0.42 -22.79 -6.86
C ARG A 54 0.37 -21.30 -6.47
N THR A 55 -0.80 -20.69 -6.56
CA THR A 55 -0.99 -19.28 -6.17
C THR A 55 -0.72 -19.07 -4.68
N ALA A 56 -1.14 -20.01 -3.82
CA ALA A 56 -0.87 -19.95 -2.38
C ALA A 56 0.65 -20.02 -2.12
N VAL A 57 1.34 -21.02 -2.69
CA VAL A 57 2.80 -21.17 -2.58
C VAL A 57 3.53 -19.89 -3.06
N THR A 58 3.16 -19.36 -4.23
CA THR A 58 3.75 -18.13 -4.76
C THR A 58 3.52 -16.93 -3.83
N ASN A 59 2.32 -16.80 -3.26
CA ASN A 59 1.98 -15.69 -2.37
C ASN A 59 2.75 -15.75 -1.05
N VAL A 60 2.90 -16.95 -0.49
CA VAL A 60 3.68 -17.17 0.74
C VAL A 60 5.15 -16.86 0.48
N MET A 61 5.74 -17.38 -0.59
CA MET A 61 7.14 -17.12 -0.93
C MET A 61 7.46 -15.65 -1.16
N ARG A 62 6.50 -14.87 -1.68
CA ARG A 62 6.69 -13.43 -1.86
C ARG A 62 6.91 -12.69 -0.55
N LEU A 63 6.46 -13.22 0.60
CA LEU A 63 6.66 -12.61 1.92
C LEU A 63 8.14 -12.48 2.29
N LEU A 64 9.00 -13.35 1.76
CA LEU A 64 10.46 -13.24 1.94
C LEU A 64 11.10 -12.01 1.29
N LYS A 65 10.35 -11.29 0.44
CA LYS A 65 10.80 -10.03 -0.18
C LYS A 65 10.51 -8.79 0.67
N LEU A 66 9.79 -8.96 1.77
CA LEU A 66 9.55 -7.87 2.73
C LEU A 66 10.83 -7.55 3.51
N GLU A 67 10.94 -6.35 4.01
CA GLU A 67 12.00 -5.97 4.94
C GLU A 67 11.94 -6.84 6.20
N LYS A 68 13.10 -7.10 6.79
CA LYS A 68 13.22 -8.03 7.93
C LYS A 68 12.36 -7.60 9.12
N GLU A 69 12.28 -6.31 9.38
CA GLU A 69 11.44 -5.73 10.43
C GLU A 69 9.97 -6.03 10.19
N VAL A 70 9.50 -5.93 8.93
CA VAL A 70 8.11 -6.25 8.56
C VAL A 70 7.85 -7.75 8.61
N GLN A 71 8.84 -8.59 8.25
CA GLN A 71 8.76 -10.04 8.43
C GLN A 71 8.62 -10.41 9.92
N GLN A 72 9.37 -9.72 10.81
CA GLN A 72 9.26 -9.93 12.24
C GLN A 72 7.87 -9.56 12.78
N MET A 73 7.32 -8.41 12.36
CA MET A 73 5.96 -8.01 12.71
C MET A 73 4.90 -9.04 12.27
N LEU A 74 5.15 -9.75 11.18
CA LEU A 74 4.27 -10.82 10.72
C LEU A 74 4.42 -12.09 11.58
N ILE A 75 5.65 -12.43 12.01
CA ILE A 75 5.94 -13.54 12.92
C ILE A 75 5.29 -13.29 14.28
N ASP A 76 5.38 -12.06 14.80
CA ASP A 76 4.82 -11.62 16.08
C ASP A 76 3.31 -11.37 16.02
N GLU A 77 2.65 -11.71 14.90
CA GLU A 77 1.22 -11.53 14.65
C GLU A 77 0.72 -10.07 14.79
N MET A 78 1.63 -9.10 14.78
CA MET A 78 1.30 -7.67 14.80
C MET A 78 0.55 -7.25 13.52
N ILE A 79 0.86 -7.89 12.41
CA ILE A 79 0.18 -7.73 11.12
C ILE A 79 -0.17 -9.09 10.53
N THR A 80 -1.22 -9.16 9.71
CA THR A 80 -1.62 -10.41 9.05
C THR A 80 -0.93 -10.60 7.70
N ALA A 81 -0.94 -11.84 7.17
CA ALA A 81 -0.44 -12.14 5.83
C ALA A 81 -1.14 -11.32 4.72
N GLY A 82 -2.38 -10.87 4.95
CA GLY A 82 -3.10 -9.96 4.05
C GLY A 82 -2.44 -8.58 3.99
N HIS A 83 -2.12 -7.99 5.15
CA HIS A 83 -1.39 -6.73 5.28
C HIS A 83 0.00 -6.84 4.64
N ALA A 84 0.74 -7.89 4.98
CA ALA A 84 2.06 -8.16 4.45
C ALA A 84 2.08 -8.23 2.91
N ARG A 85 1.08 -8.88 2.30
CA ARG A 85 0.94 -8.93 0.82
C ARG A 85 0.69 -7.55 0.20
N ALA A 86 -0.09 -6.70 0.85
CA ALA A 86 -0.30 -5.33 0.36
C ALA A 86 0.99 -4.51 0.40
N LEU A 87 1.80 -4.68 1.47
CA LEU A 87 3.08 -4.00 1.65
C LEU A 87 4.15 -4.39 0.61
N LEU A 88 4.05 -5.56 -0.01
CA LEU A 88 4.97 -5.98 -1.08
C LEU A 88 5.00 -5.05 -2.30
N ALA A 89 4.02 -4.19 -2.47
CA ALA A 89 3.99 -3.22 -3.54
C ALA A 89 4.89 -2.00 -3.25
N ILE A 90 5.29 -1.79 -2.01
CA ILE A 90 6.19 -0.71 -1.58
C ILE A 90 7.62 -1.23 -1.68
N THR A 91 8.42 -0.62 -2.54
CA THR A 91 9.83 -1.00 -2.76
C THR A 91 10.80 -0.22 -1.89
N ASP A 92 10.38 0.94 -1.39
CA ASP A 92 11.19 1.75 -0.48
C ASP A 92 11.11 1.18 0.93
N ARG A 93 12.28 0.84 1.50
CA ARG A 93 12.43 0.20 2.80
C ARG A 93 11.77 0.99 3.92
N ASP A 94 12.14 2.26 4.04
CA ASP A 94 11.69 3.10 5.15
C ASP A 94 10.19 3.33 5.11
N THR A 95 9.64 3.55 3.90
CA THR A 95 8.20 3.65 3.69
C THR A 95 7.48 2.35 4.03
N GLN A 96 8.04 1.18 3.66
CA GLN A 96 7.43 -0.11 3.95
C GLN A 96 7.31 -0.35 5.46
N ILE A 97 8.38 -0.05 6.23
CA ILE A 97 8.40 -0.17 7.69
C ILE A 97 7.44 0.84 8.34
N GLN A 98 7.44 2.11 7.89
CA GLN A 98 6.54 3.14 8.42
C GLN A 98 5.07 2.75 8.24
N ILE A 99 4.71 2.22 7.07
CA ILE A 99 3.33 1.79 6.82
C ILE A 99 2.98 0.54 7.61
N ALA A 100 3.91 -0.38 7.80
CA ALA A 100 3.70 -1.56 8.65
C ALA A 100 3.39 -1.15 10.11
N ASN A 101 4.16 -0.23 10.68
CA ASN A 101 3.90 0.32 12.00
C ASN A 101 2.53 1.02 12.08
N LYS A 102 2.22 1.84 11.07
CA LYS A 102 0.92 2.52 10.98
C LYS A 102 -0.25 1.54 10.95
N ILE A 103 -0.13 0.42 10.22
CA ILE A 103 -1.16 -0.64 10.19
C ILE A 103 -1.42 -1.18 11.59
N PHE A 104 -0.36 -1.43 12.36
CA PHE A 104 -0.45 -1.94 13.71
C PHE A 104 -1.06 -0.92 14.68
N ASP A 105 -0.55 0.32 14.67
CA ASP A 105 -0.95 1.38 15.60
C ASP A 105 -2.41 1.81 15.39
N GLU A 106 -2.84 1.97 14.13
CA GLU A 106 -4.19 2.40 13.77
C GLU A 106 -5.16 1.23 13.59
N LYS A 107 -4.71 -0.02 13.74
CA LYS A 107 -5.51 -1.25 13.55
C LYS A 107 -6.24 -1.29 12.21
N LEU A 108 -5.54 -0.90 11.15
CA LEU A 108 -6.11 -0.85 9.81
C LEU A 108 -6.51 -2.25 9.35
N SER A 109 -7.64 -2.33 8.66
CA SER A 109 -8.02 -3.55 7.96
C SER A 109 -7.17 -3.77 6.69
N VAL A 110 -7.14 -4.99 6.16
CA VAL A 110 -6.44 -5.30 4.89
C VAL A 110 -6.91 -4.39 3.75
N ARG A 111 -8.24 -4.11 3.66
CA ARG A 111 -8.80 -3.24 2.62
C ARG A 111 -8.35 -1.78 2.76
N GLU A 112 -8.23 -1.28 3.97
CA GLU A 112 -7.72 0.08 4.24
C GLU A 112 -6.23 0.16 3.91
N THR A 113 -5.47 -0.86 4.28
CA THR A 113 -4.06 -1.00 3.92
C THR A 113 -3.86 -1.00 2.40
N GLU A 114 -4.63 -1.77 1.65
CA GLU A 114 -4.57 -1.76 0.18
C GLU A 114 -4.87 -0.38 -0.42
N LYS A 115 -5.87 0.33 0.11
CA LYS A 115 -6.19 1.71 -0.30
C LYS A 115 -5.05 2.67 0.02
N LEU A 116 -4.47 2.57 1.21
CA LEU A 116 -3.34 3.39 1.66
C LEU A 116 -2.13 3.16 0.75
N VAL A 117 -1.71 1.92 0.55
CA VAL A 117 -0.60 1.55 -0.33
C VAL A 117 -0.85 2.06 -1.75
N LYS A 118 -2.06 1.86 -2.29
CA LYS A 118 -2.43 2.37 -3.62
C LYS A 118 -2.38 3.89 -3.71
N SER A 119 -2.66 4.62 -2.63
CA SER A 119 -2.57 6.08 -2.60
C SER A 119 -1.12 6.56 -2.60
N ILE A 120 -0.22 5.84 -1.92
CA ILE A 120 1.22 6.12 -1.87
C ILE A 120 1.87 5.85 -3.22
N LEU A 121 1.52 4.73 -3.85
CA LEU A 121 2.07 4.30 -5.15
C LEU A 121 1.47 5.05 -6.34
N LYS A 122 0.32 5.70 -6.17
CA LYS A 122 -0.13 6.64 -7.20
C LYS A 122 0.95 7.73 -7.27
N PRO A 123 1.59 7.92 -8.45
CA PRO A 123 2.42 9.09 -8.61
C PRO A 123 1.54 10.25 -8.13
N LYS A 124 2.01 11.04 -7.16
CA LYS A 124 1.46 12.37 -6.97
C LYS A 124 1.37 12.88 -8.40
N LYS A 125 0.15 13.05 -8.92
CA LYS A 125 -0.01 13.89 -10.08
C LYS A 125 0.60 15.19 -9.60
N GLU A 126 1.90 15.37 -9.86
CA GLU A 126 2.40 16.71 -9.99
C GLU A 126 1.37 17.33 -10.89
N LYS A 127 0.63 18.27 -10.35
CA LYS A 127 -0.08 19.20 -11.17
C LYS A 127 1.04 19.76 -12.04
N THR A 128 1.26 19.16 -13.21
CA THR A 128 1.99 19.79 -14.28
C THR A 128 1.15 21.00 -14.66
N VAL A 129 1.24 22.00 -13.81
CA VAL A 129 1.05 23.35 -14.18
C VAL A 129 2.18 23.55 -15.18
N MET A 130 1.86 23.53 -16.46
CA MET A 130 2.71 24.19 -17.43
C MET A 130 2.86 25.61 -16.87
N LYS A 131 4.03 25.89 -16.27
CA LYS A 131 4.35 27.22 -15.79
C LYS A 131 4.55 28.12 -17.00
N ASP A 132 3.49 28.68 -17.49
CA ASP A 132 3.55 29.98 -18.12
C ASP A 132 3.65 31.01 -16.99
N SER A 133 4.87 31.39 -16.65
CA SER A 133 5.20 32.18 -15.46
C SER A 133 4.44 33.53 -15.36
N ALA A 134 3.92 34.03 -16.46
CA ALA A 134 3.09 35.25 -16.49
C ALA A 134 1.64 34.99 -16.12
N GLU A 135 1.06 33.89 -16.57
CA GLU A 135 -0.33 33.54 -16.23
C GLU A 135 -0.48 33.06 -14.78
N ASP A 136 0.53 32.34 -14.24
CA ASP A 136 0.50 31.86 -12.84
C ASP A 136 0.48 33.06 -11.86
N ALA A 137 1.25 34.12 -12.13
CA ALA A 137 1.24 35.35 -11.32
C ALA A 137 -0.16 36.05 -11.33
N ILE A 138 -0.87 35.96 -12.43
CA ILE A 138 -2.25 36.51 -12.53
C ILE A 138 -3.20 35.71 -11.64
N TYR A 139 -3.13 34.38 -11.70
CA TYR A 139 -4.01 33.53 -10.91
C TYR A 139 -3.68 33.58 -9.41
N GLU A 140 -2.40 33.65 -9.02
CA GLU A 140 -2.00 33.89 -7.63
C GLU A 140 -2.54 35.22 -7.12
N SER A 141 -2.49 36.28 -7.93
CA SER A 141 -3.10 37.59 -7.57
C SER A 141 -4.61 37.50 -7.41
N LEU A 142 -5.30 36.69 -8.24
CA LEU A 142 -6.73 36.46 -8.14
C LEU A 142 -7.08 35.64 -6.88
N GLU A 143 -6.31 34.60 -6.56
CA GLU A 143 -6.48 33.80 -5.33
C GLU A 143 -6.33 34.70 -4.08
N GLU A 144 -5.30 35.55 -4.04
CA GLU A 144 -5.05 36.46 -2.91
C GLU A 144 -6.20 37.50 -2.78
N LYS A 145 -6.70 38.07 -3.90
CA LYS A 145 -7.85 38.94 -3.86
C LYS A 145 -9.10 38.24 -3.34
N MET A 146 -9.38 37.04 -3.84
CA MET A 146 -10.53 36.24 -3.38
C MET A 146 -10.38 35.84 -1.91
N LYS A 147 -9.19 35.49 -1.47
CA LYS A 147 -8.88 35.20 -0.06
C LYS A 147 -9.15 36.40 0.82
N GLY A 148 -8.78 37.62 0.37
CA GLY A 148 -9.09 38.88 1.08
C GLY A 148 -10.58 39.15 1.21
N ILE A 149 -11.36 38.83 0.20
CA ILE A 149 -12.84 39.02 0.19
C ILE A 149 -13.52 37.93 1.04
N MET A 150 -13.17 36.67 0.83
CA MET A 150 -13.82 35.52 1.47
C MET A 150 -13.33 35.30 2.91
N GLY A 151 -12.17 35.85 3.30
CA GLY A 151 -11.58 35.67 4.62
C GLY A 151 -11.12 34.25 4.92
N THR A 152 -11.01 33.43 3.88
CA THR A 152 -10.59 32.02 3.98
C THR A 152 -9.77 31.63 2.77
N LYS A 153 -9.16 30.43 2.80
CA LYS A 153 -8.33 29.96 1.70
C LYS A 153 -9.16 29.66 0.47
N VAL A 154 -8.76 30.25 -0.66
CA VAL A 154 -9.33 30.05 -1.98
C VAL A 154 -8.27 29.48 -2.91
N THR A 155 -8.61 28.49 -3.70
CA THR A 155 -7.71 27.86 -4.68
C THR A 155 -8.39 27.81 -6.04
N ILE A 156 -7.69 28.25 -7.10
CA ILE A 156 -8.17 28.23 -8.49
C ILE A 156 -7.45 27.09 -9.24
N ASN A 157 -8.14 25.98 -9.43
CA ASN A 157 -7.62 24.83 -10.16
C ASN A 157 -7.94 24.96 -11.66
N ARG A 158 -6.93 25.27 -12.47
CA ARG A 158 -7.07 25.37 -13.93
C ARG A 158 -7.15 23.97 -14.59
N LYS A 159 -7.94 23.88 -15.66
CA LYS A 159 -8.01 22.73 -16.57
C LYS A 159 -7.71 23.21 -17.99
N LYS A 160 -7.54 22.28 -18.91
CA LYS A 160 -7.39 22.59 -20.34
C LYS A 160 -8.65 23.29 -20.87
N ASN A 161 -8.48 24.13 -21.92
CA ASN A 161 -9.54 24.86 -22.62
C ASN A 161 -10.27 25.90 -21.74
N ASP A 162 -9.52 26.74 -21.03
CA ASP A 162 -10.02 27.88 -20.21
C ASP A 162 -11.08 27.50 -19.17
N LYS A 163 -11.14 26.23 -18.82
CA LYS A 163 -12.00 25.69 -17.77
C LYS A 163 -11.24 25.60 -16.47
N GLY A 164 -11.92 25.78 -15.35
CA GLY A 164 -11.32 25.66 -14.03
C GLY A 164 -12.35 25.28 -12.97
N ARG A 165 -11.88 25.21 -11.76
CA ARG A 165 -12.67 25.04 -10.55
C ARG A 165 -12.12 25.98 -9.50
N ILE A 166 -12.98 26.70 -8.83
CA ILE A 166 -12.66 27.49 -7.65
C ILE A 166 -13.07 26.66 -6.44
N GLU A 167 -12.16 26.47 -5.51
CA GLU A 167 -12.39 25.76 -4.26
C GLU A 167 -12.21 26.77 -3.11
N ILE A 168 -13.22 26.89 -2.25
CA ILE A 168 -13.23 27.76 -1.08
C ILE A 168 -13.31 26.84 0.13
N GLU A 169 -12.29 26.89 1.01
CA GLU A 169 -12.26 26.10 2.24
C GLU A 169 -13.08 26.83 3.32
N TYR A 170 -13.80 26.07 4.15
CA TYR A 170 -14.44 26.58 5.36
C TYR A 170 -14.24 25.60 6.51
N TYR A 171 -14.12 26.11 7.73
CA TYR A 171 -13.77 25.32 8.90
C TYR A 171 -14.89 25.26 9.96
N SER A 172 -16.01 25.97 9.71
CA SER A 172 -17.20 25.95 10.58
C SER A 172 -18.47 26.24 9.80
N LYS A 173 -19.65 25.91 10.37
CA LYS A 173 -20.95 26.25 9.79
C LYS A 173 -21.15 27.75 9.67
N ASN A 174 -20.76 28.50 10.69
CA ASN A 174 -20.88 29.96 10.70
C ASN A 174 -20.04 30.61 9.59
N GLU A 175 -18.87 30.06 9.31
CA GLU A 175 -18.01 30.54 8.22
C GLU A 175 -18.62 30.24 6.86
N LEU A 176 -19.25 29.06 6.69
CA LEU A 176 -19.97 28.71 5.47
C LEU A 176 -21.16 29.68 5.24
N GLU A 177 -21.96 29.95 6.29
CA GLU A 177 -23.08 30.92 6.20
C GLU A 177 -22.57 32.29 5.80
N ARG A 178 -21.51 32.82 6.42
CA ARG A 178 -20.88 34.09 6.06
C ARG A 178 -20.42 34.13 4.59
N ILE A 179 -19.87 33.04 4.07
CA ILE A 179 -19.44 32.93 2.66
C ILE A 179 -20.67 32.98 1.74
N ILE A 180 -21.77 32.33 2.11
CA ILE A 180 -23.02 32.32 1.33
C ILE A 180 -23.61 33.74 1.33
N ASP A 181 -23.66 34.42 2.47
CA ASP A 181 -24.16 35.80 2.59
C ASP A 181 -23.36 36.76 1.69
N LEU A 182 -22.02 36.56 1.62
CA LEU A 182 -21.17 37.33 0.71
C LEU A 182 -21.57 37.12 -0.76
N PHE A 183 -21.88 35.89 -1.17
CA PHE A 183 -22.37 35.62 -2.53
C PHE A 183 -23.75 36.27 -2.81
N GLU A 184 -24.64 36.30 -1.82
CA GLU A 184 -25.96 36.89 -1.95
C GLU A 184 -25.91 38.43 -2.00
N SER A 185 -24.90 39.03 -1.36
CA SER A 185 -24.69 40.48 -1.37
C SER A 185 -24.14 41.06 -2.68
N ILE A 186 -23.71 40.19 -3.62
CA ILE A 186 -23.15 40.57 -4.93
C ILE A 186 -24.28 40.79 -5.99
N LYS A 187 -25.46 41.11 -5.58
CA LYS A 187 -26.55 41.48 -6.50
C LYS A 187 -26.45 42.95 -6.96
#